data_1fa5c87b311e490b7f9b42995cfcda6e
#
_entry.id   1fa5c87b311e490b7f9b42995cfcda6e
#
_cell.length_a   1.000
_cell.length_b   1.000
_cell.length_c   1.000
_cell.angle_alpha   90.00
_cell.angle_beta   90.00
_cell.angle_gamma   90.00
#
_symmetry.space_group_name_H-M   'P 1'
#
loop_
_entity.id
_entity.type
_entity.pdbx_description
1 polymer ?
#
loop_
_entity_poly.entity_id
_entity_poly.type
_entity_poly.pdbx_seq_one_letter_code
_entity_poly.pdbx_strand_id
1 'polypeptide(L)'
;MARLAIFTERSTIRSSVELTALANFRLAAFEAGHQLDFLFRGELDYLERYDAVLIRAPTDPRNASYVVARRAEIAGMRVLDQADSIRICCDKIAMYAHLTAAGVPIPETRFVDADDVHAATARDLFERLGVPLVLKAPNSSFSAYVEKVADEASFVRVARRFLRRADRVVVQQYMPSEFDWRVVTLDGEVLAVVRYVFVPDRWKVMERGDHGEWARVEAVPRGAADPTLLKVALDAAGAIGRPLYGVDVKEVGGAYYVIEVNDNPTIAAGEEDQADPDLYARIVAYLAGEAAAGGPTTTR
;
A
#
# COMPACT_ATOMS: atom_id res chain seq x y z
N MET A 1 9.51 16.29 24.10
CA MET A 1 10.20 16.48 22.81
C MET A 1 10.78 15.14 22.38
N ALA A 2 10.28 14.56 21.31
CA ALA A 2 10.78 13.31 20.75
C ALA A 2 11.82 13.58 19.63
N ARG A 3 12.74 12.64 19.44
CA ARG A 3 13.70 12.63 18.33
C ARG A 3 13.24 11.59 17.32
N LEU A 4 12.72 12.04 16.19
CA LEU A 4 12.18 11.20 15.12
C LEU A 4 13.16 11.10 13.95
N ALA A 5 13.13 9.98 13.24
CA ALA A 5 13.86 9.82 11.99
C ALA A 5 12.92 9.46 10.84
N ILE A 6 13.24 9.90 9.62
CA ILE A 6 12.71 9.34 8.39
C ILE A 6 13.85 8.59 7.70
N PHE A 7 13.71 7.26 7.61
CA PHE A 7 14.61 6.47 6.76
C PHE A 7 14.18 6.62 5.30
N THR A 8 15.07 7.13 4.47
CA THR A 8 14.80 7.38 3.06
C THR A 8 16.03 7.10 2.17
N GLU A 9 15.82 7.09 0.86
CA GLU A 9 16.90 6.89 -0.11
C GLU A 9 17.20 8.17 -0.88
N ARG A 10 18.44 8.30 -1.36
CA ARG A 10 18.87 9.45 -2.18
C ARG A 10 18.08 9.57 -3.49
N SER A 11 17.52 8.47 -3.99
CA SER A 11 16.63 8.47 -5.16
C SER A 11 15.31 9.16 -4.88
N THR A 12 14.74 8.95 -3.69
CA THR A 12 13.48 9.56 -3.24
C THR A 12 13.58 11.10 -3.21
N ILE A 13 14.65 11.63 -2.64
CA ILE A 13 14.85 13.09 -2.55
C ILE A 13 15.12 13.79 -3.89
N ARG A 14 15.30 13.04 -4.99
CA ARG A 14 15.39 13.62 -6.34
C ARG A 14 14.03 13.94 -6.95
N SER A 15 12.97 13.31 -6.46
CA SER A 15 11.60 13.66 -6.83
C SER A 15 11.18 14.92 -6.05
N SER A 16 10.73 15.96 -6.74
CA SER A 16 10.26 17.19 -6.10
C SER A 16 9.03 16.95 -5.23
N VAL A 17 8.13 16.07 -5.67
CA VAL A 17 6.90 15.72 -4.95
C VAL A 17 7.22 14.99 -3.65
N GLU A 18 8.08 13.97 -3.72
CA GLU A 18 8.52 13.22 -2.54
C GLU A 18 9.31 14.11 -1.56
N LEU A 19 10.20 14.96 -2.08
CA LEU A 19 10.97 15.89 -1.25
C LEU A 19 10.05 16.87 -0.53
N THR A 20 9.01 17.36 -1.19
CA THR A 20 8.01 18.25 -0.56
C THR A 20 7.27 17.53 0.56
N ALA A 21 6.83 16.29 0.35
CA ALA A 21 6.19 15.49 1.39
C ALA A 21 7.11 15.26 2.59
N LEU A 22 8.39 14.96 2.36
CA LEU A 22 9.40 14.83 3.43
C LEU A 22 9.58 16.14 4.20
N ALA A 23 9.57 17.28 3.51
CA ALA A 23 9.65 18.60 4.15
C ALA A 23 8.41 18.90 5.00
N ASN A 24 7.20 18.49 4.54
CA ASN A 24 5.95 18.64 5.28
C ASN A 24 5.97 17.80 6.57
N PHE A 25 6.48 16.57 6.56
CA PHE A 25 6.70 15.79 7.79
C PHE A 25 7.62 16.51 8.77
N ARG A 26 8.72 17.08 8.27
CA ARG A 26 9.66 17.81 9.13
C ARG A 26 9.03 19.08 9.72
N LEU A 27 8.24 19.81 8.93
CA LEU A 27 7.51 20.98 9.39
C LEU A 27 6.50 20.60 10.48
N ALA A 28 5.68 19.57 10.24
CA ALA A 28 4.72 19.07 11.22
C ALA A 28 5.39 18.64 12.54
N ALA A 29 6.55 17.99 12.46
CA ALA A 29 7.32 17.63 13.65
C ALA A 29 7.82 18.86 14.42
N PHE A 30 8.33 19.88 13.70
CA PHE A 30 8.79 21.13 14.30
C PHE A 30 7.64 21.88 14.98
N GLU A 31 6.49 22.00 14.33
CA GLU A 31 5.30 22.65 14.87
C GLU A 31 4.77 21.95 16.13
N ALA A 32 4.90 20.61 16.19
CA ALA A 32 4.58 19.81 17.37
C ALA A 32 5.66 19.82 18.46
N GLY A 33 6.77 20.54 18.28
CA GLY A 33 7.86 20.62 19.24
C GLY A 33 8.78 19.40 19.27
N HIS A 34 8.87 18.63 18.18
CA HIS A 34 9.73 17.48 18.01
C HIS A 34 10.90 17.78 17.07
N GLN A 35 11.95 16.97 17.15
CA GLN A 35 13.04 16.97 16.17
C GLN A 35 12.78 15.83 15.16
N LEU A 36 12.96 16.10 13.85
CA LEU A 36 12.90 15.09 12.81
C LEU A 36 14.08 15.23 11.86
N ASP A 37 14.85 14.15 11.74
CA ASP A 37 16.03 14.06 10.87
C ASP A 37 15.82 13.03 9.76
N PHE A 38 16.53 13.18 8.64
CA PHE A 38 16.60 12.18 7.60
C PHE A 38 17.75 11.22 7.86
N LEU A 39 17.49 9.92 7.74
CA LEU A 39 18.44 8.84 7.94
C LEU A 39 18.60 8.07 6.63
N PHE A 40 19.82 7.94 6.15
CA PHE A 40 20.16 7.21 4.94
C PHE A 40 20.84 5.88 5.25
N ARG A 41 20.90 4.99 4.25
CA ARG A 41 21.49 3.64 4.38
C ARG A 41 22.89 3.62 5.01
N GLY A 42 23.73 4.61 4.74
CA GLY A 42 25.08 4.73 5.31
C GLY A 42 25.12 5.19 6.78
N GLU A 43 23.97 5.51 7.35
CA GLU A 43 23.85 6.12 8.69
C GLU A 43 23.08 5.22 9.66
N LEU A 44 22.85 3.97 9.30
CA LEU A 44 22.04 3.03 10.11
C LEU A 44 22.64 2.78 11.51
N ASP A 45 23.92 3.01 11.73
CA ASP A 45 24.55 2.92 13.04
C ASP A 45 24.08 4.01 14.02
N TYR A 46 23.37 5.02 13.50
CA TYR A 46 22.77 6.07 14.32
C TYR A 46 21.29 5.85 14.62
N LEU A 47 20.68 4.76 14.13
CA LEU A 47 19.24 4.50 14.25
C LEU A 47 18.76 4.56 15.70
N GLU A 48 19.48 3.92 16.63
CA GLU A 48 19.08 3.83 18.04
C GLU A 48 19.23 5.15 18.81
N ARG A 49 19.62 6.24 18.16
CA ARG A 49 19.61 7.60 18.75
C ARG A 49 18.24 8.27 18.68
N TYR A 50 17.29 7.67 17.96
CA TYR A 50 15.94 8.18 17.76
C TYR A 50 14.93 7.40 18.61
N ASP A 51 13.81 8.04 18.93
CA ASP A 51 12.70 7.44 19.67
C ASP A 51 11.75 6.68 18.74
N ALA A 52 11.68 7.10 17.47
CA ALA A 52 10.87 6.46 16.44
C ALA A 52 11.44 6.69 15.04
N VAL A 53 11.03 5.83 14.09
CA VAL A 53 11.41 5.94 12.69
C VAL A 53 10.22 5.70 11.75
N LEU A 54 10.08 6.57 10.75
CA LEU A 54 9.20 6.41 9.60
C LEU A 54 10.02 5.92 8.40
N ILE A 55 9.59 4.86 7.77
CA ILE A 55 10.23 4.36 6.54
C ILE A 55 9.55 5.01 5.33
N ARG A 56 10.33 5.77 4.56
CA ARG A 56 9.95 6.39 3.28
C ARG A 56 10.97 5.99 2.21
N ALA A 57 11.12 4.69 2.04
CA ALA A 57 11.96 4.03 1.03
C ALA A 57 11.26 2.76 0.57
N PRO A 58 11.53 2.23 -0.63
CA PRO A 58 10.92 0.98 -1.09
C PRO A 58 11.08 -0.14 -0.06
N THR A 59 9.99 -0.86 0.22
CA THR A 59 9.96 -1.96 1.18
C THR A 59 10.09 -3.30 0.46
N ASP A 60 10.88 -4.20 1.02
CA ASP A 60 11.06 -5.59 0.61
C ASP A 60 11.73 -6.33 1.78
N PRO A 61 11.32 -7.56 2.13
CA PRO A 61 11.95 -8.32 3.22
C PRO A 61 13.46 -8.56 3.07
N ARG A 62 14.04 -8.28 1.91
CA ARG A 62 15.47 -8.45 1.59
C ARG A 62 16.25 -7.13 1.52
N ASN A 63 15.62 -5.98 1.80
CA ASN A 63 16.28 -4.68 1.67
C ASN A 63 16.52 -3.97 3.02
N ALA A 64 17.13 -2.78 2.94
CA ALA A 64 17.46 -1.98 4.12
C ALA A 64 16.23 -1.53 4.91
N SER A 65 15.07 -1.32 4.27
CA SER A 65 13.82 -0.92 4.95
C SER A 65 13.39 -1.98 5.97
N TYR A 66 13.45 -3.26 5.60
CA TYR A 66 13.18 -4.36 6.52
C TYR A 66 14.19 -4.44 7.67
N VAL A 67 15.48 -4.21 7.39
CA VAL A 67 16.52 -4.17 8.44
C VAL A 67 16.25 -3.03 9.41
N VAL A 68 15.86 -1.85 8.92
CA VAL A 68 15.50 -0.70 9.77
C VAL A 68 14.30 -1.05 10.65
N ALA A 69 13.22 -1.61 10.06
CA ALA A 69 12.04 -2.02 10.81
C ALA A 69 12.40 -3.01 11.94
N ARG A 70 13.14 -4.07 11.63
CA ARG A 70 13.55 -5.07 12.62
C ARG A 70 14.45 -4.51 13.71
N ARG A 71 15.43 -3.66 13.37
CA ARG A 71 16.30 -3.03 14.37
C ARG A 71 15.51 -2.11 15.31
N ALA A 72 14.62 -1.30 14.74
CA ALA A 72 13.75 -0.42 15.52
C ALA A 72 12.88 -1.22 16.50
N GLU A 73 12.23 -2.30 16.04
CA GLU A 73 11.42 -3.17 16.91
C GLU A 73 12.23 -3.81 18.04
N ILE A 74 13.44 -4.34 17.74
CA ILE A 74 14.35 -4.93 18.74
C ILE A 74 14.77 -3.89 19.77
N ALA A 75 14.99 -2.63 19.35
CA ALA A 75 15.34 -1.52 20.22
C ALA A 75 14.13 -0.95 20.99
N GLY A 76 12.91 -1.47 20.78
CA GLY A 76 11.68 -0.95 21.41
C GLY A 76 11.23 0.40 20.88
N MET A 77 11.73 0.83 19.73
CA MET A 77 11.35 2.08 19.05
C MET A 77 10.01 1.92 18.35
N ARG A 78 9.25 2.99 18.22
CA ARG A 78 8.13 3.00 17.28
C ARG A 78 8.64 3.03 15.85
N VAL A 79 8.03 2.22 15.00
CA VAL A 79 8.37 2.18 13.58
C VAL A 79 7.12 2.12 12.72
N LEU A 80 7.12 2.91 11.66
CA LEU A 80 6.23 2.83 10.53
C LEU A 80 7.10 2.56 9.26
N ASP A 81 6.99 1.39 8.56
CA ASP A 81 6.12 0.29 8.94
C ASP A 81 6.87 -0.81 9.69
N GLN A 82 6.07 -1.64 10.36
CA GLN A 82 6.58 -2.79 11.09
C GLN A 82 7.10 -3.88 10.15
N ALA A 83 8.07 -4.67 10.62
CA ALA A 83 8.69 -5.70 9.80
C ALA A 83 7.70 -6.79 9.33
N ASP A 84 6.72 -7.16 10.16
CA ASP A 84 5.68 -8.12 9.76
C ASP A 84 4.74 -7.52 8.70
N SER A 85 4.42 -6.22 8.77
CA SER A 85 3.67 -5.52 7.71
C SER A 85 4.39 -5.58 6.38
N ILE A 86 5.70 -5.27 6.36
CA ILE A 86 6.55 -5.38 5.16
C ILE A 86 6.50 -6.80 4.59
N ARG A 87 6.65 -7.81 5.46
CA ARG A 87 6.67 -9.22 5.04
C ARG A 87 5.33 -9.66 4.44
N ILE A 88 4.22 -9.24 5.02
CA ILE A 88 2.88 -9.63 4.57
C ILE A 88 2.49 -8.86 3.30
N CYS A 89 2.65 -7.54 3.28
CA CYS A 89 2.22 -6.70 2.16
C CYS A 89 3.09 -6.89 0.91
N CYS A 90 4.38 -7.18 1.07
CA CYS A 90 5.26 -7.48 -0.06
C CYS A 90 5.04 -8.87 -0.69
N ASP A 91 4.21 -9.74 -0.10
CA ASP A 91 3.82 -11.02 -0.66
C ASP A 91 2.30 -11.10 -0.84
N LYS A 92 1.81 -10.99 -2.07
CA LYS A 92 0.38 -11.02 -2.40
C LYS A 92 -0.32 -12.30 -1.94
N ILE A 93 0.39 -13.44 -1.86
CA ILE A 93 -0.20 -14.69 -1.37
C ILE A 93 -0.46 -14.59 0.14
N ALA A 94 0.54 -14.14 0.90
CA ALA A 94 0.41 -13.92 2.34
C ALA A 94 -0.69 -12.87 2.63
N MET A 95 -0.66 -11.75 1.92
CA MET A 95 -1.65 -10.68 2.06
C MET A 95 -3.08 -11.19 1.81
N TYR A 96 -3.33 -11.88 0.68
CA TYR A 96 -4.67 -12.40 0.39
C TYR A 96 -5.10 -13.50 1.37
N ALA A 97 -4.17 -14.28 1.92
CA ALA A 97 -4.50 -15.25 2.98
C ALA A 97 -5.00 -14.54 4.25
N HIS A 98 -4.34 -13.45 4.68
CA HIS A 98 -4.79 -12.63 5.81
C HIS A 98 -6.16 -11.99 5.55
N LEU A 99 -6.35 -11.36 4.39
CA LEU A 99 -7.62 -10.74 4.01
C LEU A 99 -8.77 -11.75 3.98
N THR A 100 -8.53 -12.93 3.37
CA THR A 100 -9.54 -14.00 3.31
C THR A 100 -9.90 -14.53 4.68
N ALA A 101 -8.91 -14.77 5.54
CA ALA A 101 -9.14 -15.24 6.91
C ALA A 101 -9.94 -14.25 7.76
N ALA A 102 -9.80 -12.96 7.50
CA ALA A 102 -10.55 -11.89 8.14
C ALA A 102 -11.94 -11.62 7.49
N GLY A 103 -12.29 -12.34 6.42
CA GLY A 103 -13.56 -12.13 5.71
C GLY A 103 -13.64 -10.83 4.92
N VAL A 104 -12.51 -10.20 4.60
CA VAL A 104 -12.46 -8.99 3.80
C VAL A 104 -12.83 -9.29 2.35
N PRO A 105 -13.74 -8.53 1.73
CA PRO A 105 -14.09 -8.72 0.33
C PRO A 105 -12.88 -8.50 -0.59
N ILE A 106 -12.50 -9.52 -1.34
CA ILE A 106 -11.48 -9.48 -2.40
C ILE A 106 -12.07 -10.05 -3.69
N PRO A 107 -11.54 -9.70 -4.88
CA PRO A 107 -11.93 -10.40 -6.11
C PRO A 107 -11.64 -11.89 -5.96
N GLU A 108 -12.44 -12.74 -6.60
CA GLU A 108 -12.20 -14.17 -6.53
C GLU A 108 -10.79 -14.51 -6.99
N THR A 109 -10.04 -15.23 -6.12
CA THR A 109 -8.60 -15.42 -6.25
C THR A 109 -8.26 -16.90 -6.17
N ARG A 110 -7.33 -17.35 -7.03
CA ARG A 110 -6.73 -18.69 -7.01
C ARG A 110 -5.21 -18.55 -7.07
N PHE A 111 -4.53 -19.55 -6.56
CA PHE A 111 -3.08 -19.66 -6.65
C PHE A 111 -2.74 -20.87 -7.49
N VAL A 112 -1.89 -20.71 -8.48
CA VAL A 112 -1.42 -21.77 -9.37
C VAL A 112 0.08 -21.94 -9.27
N ASP A 113 0.55 -23.16 -9.28
CA ASP A 113 1.98 -23.53 -9.32
C ASP A 113 2.39 -24.04 -10.71
N ALA A 114 3.59 -24.58 -10.83
CA ALA A 114 4.11 -25.02 -12.11
C ALA A 114 3.33 -26.19 -12.72
N ASP A 115 2.79 -27.07 -11.88
CA ASP A 115 2.04 -28.26 -12.32
C ASP A 115 0.65 -27.86 -12.85
N ASP A 116 0.10 -26.75 -12.36
CA ASP A 116 -1.18 -26.21 -12.79
C ASP A 116 -1.13 -25.45 -14.13
N VAL A 117 0.07 -25.12 -14.65
CA VAL A 117 0.18 -24.21 -15.81
C VAL A 117 0.07 -24.95 -17.14
N HIS A 118 -1.18 -25.28 -17.49
CA HIS A 118 -1.56 -25.88 -18.77
C HIS A 118 -2.92 -25.37 -19.27
N ALA A 119 -3.27 -25.65 -20.53
CA ALA A 119 -4.47 -25.12 -21.19
C ALA A 119 -5.79 -25.56 -20.52
N ALA A 120 -5.84 -26.77 -19.94
CA ALA A 120 -7.06 -27.26 -19.27
C ALA A 120 -7.35 -26.45 -17.99
N THR A 121 -6.33 -26.16 -17.18
CA THR A 121 -6.47 -25.30 -16.01
C THR A 121 -6.88 -23.88 -16.40
N ALA A 122 -6.28 -23.32 -17.46
CA ALA A 122 -6.67 -22.01 -17.96
C ALA A 122 -8.16 -21.96 -18.30
N ARG A 123 -8.67 -22.98 -18.98
CA ARG A 123 -10.08 -23.09 -19.38
C ARG A 123 -11.02 -23.14 -18.17
N ASP A 124 -10.72 -24.00 -17.19
CA ASP A 124 -11.49 -24.10 -15.94
C ASP A 124 -11.49 -22.74 -15.18
N LEU A 125 -10.35 -22.06 -15.12
CA LEU A 125 -10.24 -20.74 -14.48
C LEU A 125 -11.04 -19.67 -15.24
N PHE A 126 -11.04 -19.66 -16.58
CA PHE A 126 -11.85 -18.74 -17.37
C PHE A 126 -13.35 -19.00 -17.18
N GLU A 127 -13.77 -20.25 -17.08
CA GLU A 127 -15.17 -20.61 -16.82
C GLU A 127 -15.63 -20.13 -15.44
N ARG A 128 -14.77 -20.24 -14.43
CA ARG A 128 -15.11 -19.88 -13.04
C ARG A 128 -14.99 -18.39 -12.74
N LEU A 129 -13.90 -17.77 -13.19
CA LEU A 129 -13.56 -16.40 -12.81
C LEU A 129 -13.90 -15.35 -13.88
N GLY A 130 -14.30 -15.81 -15.09
CA GLY A 130 -14.59 -14.94 -16.23
C GLY A 130 -13.35 -14.60 -17.07
N VAL A 131 -13.59 -13.88 -18.15
CA VAL A 131 -12.57 -13.42 -19.11
C VAL A 131 -12.63 -11.89 -19.17
N PRO A 132 -11.48 -11.19 -19.10
CA PRO A 132 -10.12 -11.68 -18.89
C PRO A 132 -9.83 -12.05 -17.43
N LEU A 133 -8.77 -12.81 -17.18
CA LEU A 133 -8.17 -12.99 -15.85
C LEU A 133 -7.04 -12.00 -15.63
N VAL A 134 -6.74 -11.71 -14.37
CA VAL A 134 -5.57 -10.95 -13.95
C VAL A 134 -4.56 -11.89 -13.28
N LEU A 135 -3.38 -12.00 -13.87
CA LEU A 135 -2.25 -12.74 -13.30
C LEU A 135 -1.31 -11.77 -12.59
N LYS A 136 -0.86 -12.13 -11.37
CA LYS A 136 0.07 -11.32 -10.58
C LYS A 136 1.21 -12.19 -10.05
N ALA A 137 2.46 -11.72 -10.18
CA ALA A 137 3.55 -12.33 -9.44
C ALA A 137 3.44 -11.93 -7.95
N PRO A 138 3.64 -12.86 -7.00
CA PRO A 138 3.44 -12.57 -5.58
C PRO A 138 4.29 -11.40 -5.08
N ASN A 139 5.57 -11.44 -5.36
CA ASN A 139 6.57 -10.47 -4.87
C ASN A 139 6.83 -9.40 -5.93
N SER A 140 5.86 -8.51 -6.14
CA SER A 140 5.99 -7.43 -7.12
C SER A 140 5.26 -6.17 -6.63
N SER A 141 5.87 -5.02 -6.86
CA SER A 141 5.33 -3.69 -6.57
C SER A 141 5.13 -2.88 -7.86
N PHE A 142 4.42 -1.77 -7.76
CA PHE A 142 4.19 -0.82 -8.87
C PHE A 142 3.59 -1.48 -10.12
N SER A 143 2.70 -2.47 -9.97
CA SER A 143 2.04 -3.20 -11.06
C SER A 143 3.00 -3.84 -12.08
N ALA A 144 4.30 -4.01 -11.75
CA ALA A 144 5.34 -4.44 -12.68
C ALA A 144 5.11 -5.85 -13.25
N TYR A 145 4.47 -6.74 -12.49
CA TYR A 145 4.15 -8.10 -12.90
C TYR A 145 2.66 -8.39 -12.64
N VAL A 146 1.81 -7.55 -13.23
CA VAL A 146 0.35 -7.70 -13.23
C VAL A 146 -0.11 -7.61 -14.66
N GLU A 147 -0.73 -8.67 -15.20
CA GLU A 147 -1.16 -8.75 -16.59
C GLU A 147 -2.55 -9.35 -16.76
N LYS A 148 -3.31 -8.80 -17.70
CA LYS A 148 -4.56 -9.40 -18.18
C LYS A 148 -4.27 -10.47 -19.21
N VAL A 149 -4.97 -11.60 -19.12
CA VAL A 149 -4.92 -12.69 -20.10
C VAL A 149 -6.35 -13.07 -20.49
N ALA A 150 -6.59 -13.31 -21.76
CA ALA A 150 -7.94 -13.59 -22.30
C ALA A 150 -8.04 -14.93 -23.06
N ASP A 151 -6.93 -15.67 -23.16
CA ASP A 151 -6.86 -16.94 -23.83
C ASP A 151 -5.86 -17.89 -23.16
N GLU A 152 -5.99 -19.19 -23.42
CA GLU A 152 -5.16 -20.27 -22.82
C GLU A 152 -3.67 -20.08 -23.12
N ALA A 153 -3.30 -19.64 -24.31
CA ALA A 153 -1.90 -19.48 -24.70
C ALA A 153 -1.24 -18.31 -23.95
N SER A 154 -1.96 -17.20 -23.82
CA SER A 154 -1.49 -16.05 -23.03
C SER A 154 -1.39 -16.39 -21.55
N PHE A 155 -2.35 -17.13 -20.98
CA PHE A 155 -2.29 -17.63 -19.61
C PHE A 155 -1.02 -18.44 -19.37
N VAL A 156 -0.79 -19.49 -20.16
CA VAL A 156 0.39 -20.35 -20.01
C VAL A 156 1.70 -19.56 -20.15
N ARG A 157 1.78 -18.68 -21.14
CA ARG A 157 2.96 -17.84 -21.38
C ARG A 157 3.28 -16.93 -20.21
N VAL A 158 2.28 -16.21 -19.71
CA VAL A 158 2.43 -15.25 -18.61
C VAL A 158 2.71 -15.96 -17.30
N ALA A 159 1.94 -17.02 -16.96
CA ALA A 159 2.14 -17.79 -15.74
C ALA A 159 3.54 -18.39 -15.68
N ARG A 160 4.03 -19.05 -16.76
CA ARG A 160 5.40 -19.55 -16.83
C ARG A 160 6.46 -18.48 -16.66
N ARG A 161 6.23 -17.29 -17.16
CA ARG A 161 7.15 -16.17 -16.97
C ARG A 161 7.19 -15.72 -15.51
N PHE A 162 6.05 -15.66 -14.82
CA PHE A 162 5.97 -15.26 -13.41
C PHE A 162 6.54 -16.33 -12.48
N LEU A 163 6.35 -17.61 -12.79
CA LEU A 163 6.94 -18.74 -12.06
C LEU A 163 8.49 -18.80 -12.12
N ARG A 164 9.13 -18.04 -12.99
CA ARG A 164 10.59 -17.88 -12.90
C ARG A 164 11.05 -17.02 -11.71
N ARG A 165 10.11 -16.38 -11.01
CA ARG A 165 10.37 -15.46 -9.89
C ARG A 165 9.76 -15.90 -8.57
N ALA A 166 8.82 -16.84 -8.60
CA ALA A 166 8.10 -17.31 -7.43
C ALA A 166 7.56 -18.71 -7.68
N ASP A 167 7.27 -19.45 -6.63
CA ASP A 167 6.74 -20.83 -6.72
C ASP A 167 5.26 -20.87 -7.13
N ARG A 168 4.55 -19.75 -7.00
CA ARG A 168 3.13 -19.62 -7.33
C ARG A 168 2.83 -18.30 -8.03
N VAL A 169 1.74 -18.31 -8.77
CA VAL A 169 1.15 -17.12 -9.42
C VAL A 169 -0.24 -16.87 -8.85
N VAL A 170 -0.57 -15.65 -8.55
CA VAL A 170 -1.93 -15.23 -8.20
C VAL A 170 -2.73 -15.09 -9.48
N VAL A 171 -3.86 -15.78 -9.58
CA VAL A 171 -4.85 -15.67 -10.65
C VAL A 171 -6.13 -15.10 -10.04
N GLN A 172 -6.58 -14.00 -10.57
CA GLN A 172 -7.67 -13.23 -9.98
C GLN A 172 -8.72 -12.83 -11.03
N GLN A 173 -9.96 -12.82 -10.63
CA GLN A 173 -11.05 -12.25 -11.40
C GLN A 173 -10.73 -10.80 -11.77
N TYR A 174 -10.96 -10.41 -13.02
CA TYR A 174 -10.83 -9.02 -13.44
C TYR A 174 -12.03 -8.20 -12.97
N MET A 175 -11.77 -7.12 -12.27
CA MET A 175 -12.76 -6.17 -11.79
C MET A 175 -12.65 -4.89 -12.63
N PRO A 176 -13.57 -4.66 -13.61
CA PRO A 176 -13.54 -3.46 -14.44
C PRO A 176 -13.91 -2.23 -13.60
N SER A 177 -13.13 -1.18 -13.71
CA SER A 177 -13.39 0.12 -13.09
C SER A 177 -12.64 1.21 -13.87
N GLU A 178 -13.10 2.44 -13.76
CA GLU A 178 -12.46 3.63 -14.35
C GLU A 178 -11.45 4.26 -13.40
N PHE A 179 -11.48 3.89 -12.13
CA PHE A 179 -10.60 4.37 -11.07
C PHE A 179 -10.40 3.30 -9.99
N ASP A 180 -9.38 3.48 -9.17
CA ASP A 180 -9.21 2.78 -7.91
C ASP A 180 -9.30 3.76 -6.74
N TRP A 181 -9.97 3.36 -5.67
CA TRP A 181 -9.87 4.05 -4.39
C TRP A 181 -8.55 3.71 -3.70
N ARG A 182 -7.91 4.73 -3.10
CA ARG A 182 -6.87 4.55 -2.10
C ARG A 182 -7.35 5.15 -0.79
N VAL A 183 -7.44 4.33 0.25
CA VAL A 183 -7.72 4.77 1.61
C VAL A 183 -6.44 4.63 2.43
N VAL A 184 -5.92 5.74 2.93
CA VAL A 184 -4.77 5.75 3.83
C VAL A 184 -5.27 5.62 5.26
N THR A 185 -4.73 4.65 6.00
CA THR A 185 -5.14 4.38 7.39
C THR A 185 -3.94 4.41 8.33
N LEU A 186 -4.16 4.79 9.57
CA LEU A 186 -3.17 4.76 10.65
C LEU A 186 -3.85 4.40 11.95
N ASP A 187 -3.36 3.38 12.65
CA ASP A 187 -3.83 2.92 13.97
C ASP A 187 -5.35 2.68 14.06
N GLY A 188 -5.94 2.21 12.95
CA GLY A 188 -7.36 1.92 12.86
C GLY A 188 -8.24 3.13 12.54
N GLU A 189 -7.65 4.24 12.14
CA GLU A 189 -8.36 5.44 11.68
C GLU A 189 -8.02 5.77 10.22
N VAL A 190 -8.95 6.41 9.51
CA VAL A 190 -8.71 6.91 8.16
C VAL A 190 -7.98 8.24 8.22
N LEU A 191 -6.87 8.37 7.48
CA LEU A 191 -6.11 9.60 7.34
C LEU A 191 -6.50 10.38 6.09
N ALA A 192 -6.61 9.71 4.94
CA ALA A 192 -6.93 10.33 3.67
C ALA A 192 -7.64 9.35 2.74
N VAL A 193 -8.40 9.88 1.78
CA VAL A 193 -9.08 9.13 0.74
C VAL A 193 -8.83 9.80 -0.60
N VAL A 194 -8.40 9.03 -1.59
CA VAL A 194 -8.23 9.52 -2.96
C VAL A 194 -8.78 8.52 -3.98
N ARG A 195 -9.09 9.01 -5.17
CA ARG A 195 -9.34 8.21 -6.37
C ARG A 195 -8.18 8.34 -7.33
N TYR A 196 -7.64 7.23 -7.77
CA TYR A 196 -6.73 7.17 -8.90
C TYR A 196 -7.51 6.91 -10.17
N VAL A 197 -7.89 7.97 -10.87
CA VAL A 197 -8.66 7.91 -12.11
C VAL A 197 -7.72 7.51 -13.25
N PHE A 198 -8.01 6.39 -13.89
CA PHE A 198 -7.16 5.85 -14.96
C PHE A 198 -7.17 6.73 -16.20
N VAL A 199 -6.09 6.69 -16.92
CA VAL A 199 -6.06 7.22 -18.29
C VAL A 199 -7.04 6.40 -19.14
N PRO A 200 -7.82 7.00 -20.04
CA PRO A 200 -8.73 6.28 -20.93
C PRO A 200 -8.03 5.07 -21.59
N ASP A 201 -8.75 3.95 -21.69
CA ASP A 201 -8.28 2.67 -22.21
C ASP A 201 -7.13 2.01 -21.42
N ARG A 202 -6.78 2.56 -20.27
CA ARG A 202 -5.87 1.94 -19.29
C ARG A 202 -6.66 1.35 -18.13
N TRP A 203 -6.04 0.47 -17.37
CA TRP A 203 -6.71 -0.25 -16.28
C TRP A 203 -5.85 -0.38 -15.00
N LYS A 204 -4.68 0.26 -15.01
CA LYS A 204 -3.77 0.33 -13.87
C LYS A 204 -3.30 1.77 -13.66
N VAL A 205 -3.11 2.13 -12.40
CA VAL A 205 -2.60 3.45 -12.00
C VAL A 205 -1.24 3.76 -12.65
N MET A 206 -0.35 2.77 -12.71
CA MET A 206 1.02 2.92 -13.23
C MET A 206 1.12 2.68 -14.75
N GLU A 207 0.07 2.94 -15.49
CA GLU A 207 0.10 2.93 -16.97
C GLU A 207 0.04 4.35 -17.51
N ARG A 208 0.96 4.66 -18.41
CA ARG A 208 0.93 5.93 -19.16
C ARG A 208 -0.07 5.86 -20.31
N GLY A 209 -0.75 6.97 -20.53
CA GLY A 209 -1.50 7.21 -21.76
C GLY A 209 -0.60 7.38 -22.98
N ASP A 210 -1.19 7.42 -24.17
CA ASP A 210 -0.47 7.48 -25.44
C ASP A 210 0.26 8.82 -25.62
N HIS A 211 -0.18 9.87 -24.93
CA HIS A 211 0.46 11.19 -24.91
C HIS A 211 1.38 11.41 -23.69
N GLY A 212 1.62 10.35 -22.90
CA GLY A 212 2.53 10.37 -21.76
C GLY A 212 1.91 10.81 -20.43
N GLU A 213 0.58 11.01 -20.39
CA GLU A 213 -0.18 11.32 -19.19
C GLU A 213 -0.21 10.13 -18.20
N TRP A 214 -0.31 10.46 -16.92
CA TRP A 214 -0.50 9.51 -15.84
C TRP A 214 -1.95 9.52 -15.32
N ALA A 215 -2.31 8.51 -14.54
CA ALA A 215 -3.55 8.53 -13.76
C ALA A 215 -3.65 9.83 -12.94
N ARG A 216 -4.85 10.40 -12.89
CA ARG A 216 -5.12 11.61 -12.14
C ARG A 216 -5.54 11.25 -10.72
N VAL A 217 -4.97 11.94 -9.73
CA VAL A 217 -5.36 11.81 -8.32
C VAL A 217 -6.45 12.81 -7.99
N GLU A 218 -7.53 12.34 -7.42
CA GLU A 218 -8.64 13.17 -6.93
C GLU A 218 -8.81 12.93 -5.44
N ALA A 219 -8.47 13.95 -4.64
CA ALA A 219 -8.66 13.90 -3.21
C ALA A 219 -10.14 13.98 -2.83
N VAL A 220 -10.56 13.14 -1.90
CA VAL A 220 -11.93 13.11 -1.37
C VAL A 220 -11.86 13.35 0.13
N PRO A 221 -12.53 14.40 0.67
CA PRO A 221 -12.58 14.60 2.11
C PRO A 221 -13.07 13.32 2.81
N ARG A 222 -12.33 12.83 3.81
CA ARG A 222 -12.68 11.55 4.50
C ARG A 222 -14.11 11.54 5.07
N GLY A 223 -14.63 12.70 5.48
CA GLY A 223 -16.01 12.85 5.94
C GLY A 223 -17.08 12.76 4.84
N ALA A 224 -16.68 12.83 3.56
CA ALA A 224 -17.57 12.70 2.40
C ALA A 224 -17.46 11.32 1.72
N ALA A 225 -16.50 10.50 2.13
CA ALA A 225 -16.33 9.15 1.57
C ALA A 225 -17.43 8.20 2.08
N ASP A 226 -17.77 7.20 1.25
CA ASP A 226 -18.78 6.19 1.61
C ASP A 226 -18.32 5.41 2.88
N PRO A 227 -19.14 5.37 3.94
CA PRO A 227 -18.83 4.60 5.14
C PRO A 227 -18.54 3.13 4.89
N THR A 228 -19.14 2.52 3.85
CA THR A 228 -18.88 1.13 3.47
C THR A 228 -17.47 0.95 2.91
N LEU A 229 -17.01 1.88 2.06
CA LEU A 229 -15.63 1.92 1.58
C LEU A 229 -14.65 2.02 2.75
N LEU A 230 -14.89 2.97 3.66
CA LEU A 230 -14.02 3.20 4.81
C LEU A 230 -13.95 1.97 5.71
N LYS A 231 -15.09 1.33 5.96
CA LYS A 231 -15.16 0.09 6.75
C LYS A 231 -14.36 -1.05 6.10
N VAL A 232 -14.53 -1.28 4.81
CA VAL A 232 -13.80 -2.33 4.07
C VAL A 232 -12.30 -2.08 4.12
N ALA A 233 -11.87 -0.83 3.98
CA ALA A 233 -10.45 -0.46 4.05
C ALA A 233 -9.88 -0.65 5.46
N LEU A 234 -10.61 -0.26 6.51
CA LEU A 234 -10.20 -0.45 7.90
C LEU A 234 -10.15 -1.94 8.29
N ASP A 235 -11.12 -2.74 7.83
CA ASP A 235 -11.11 -4.19 8.05
C ASP A 235 -9.88 -4.82 7.36
N ALA A 236 -9.55 -4.38 6.15
CA ALA A 236 -8.37 -4.86 5.41
C ALA A 236 -7.05 -4.48 6.11
N ALA A 237 -6.92 -3.24 6.54
CA ALA A 237 -5.78 -2.78 7.32
C ALA A 237 -5.65 -3.59 8.62
N GLY A 238 -6.77 -3.77 9.35
CA GLY A 238 -6.83 -4.53 10.60
C GLY A 238 -6.47 -6.01 10.43
N ALA A 239 -6.71 -6.61 9.27
CA ALA A 239 -6.31 -7.98 8.95
C ALA A 239 -4.79 -8.16 8.86
N ILE A 240 -4.05 -7.10 8.53
CA ILE A 240 -2.58 -7.10 8.47
C ILE A 240 -2.00 -6.64 9.80
N GLY A 241 -2.52 -5.52 10.35
CA GLY A 241 -2.04 -4.90 11.58
C GLY A 241 -2.69 -3.53 11.81
N ARG A 242 -2.04 -2.68 12.60
CA ARG A 242 -2.58 -1.34 12.90
C ARG A 242 -1.71 -0.16 12.45
N PRO A 243 -0.49 -0.34 11.93
CA PRO A 243 0.32 0.81 11.52
C PRO A 243 -0.25 1.53 10.28
N LEU A 244 0.60 2.26 9.57
CA LEU A 244 0.23 3.04 8.40
C LEU A 244 0.03 2.12 7.18
N TYR A 245 -1.15 2.17 6.57
CA TYR A 245 -1.43 1.42 5.34
C TYR A 245 -2.11 2.29 4.27
N GLY A 246 -1.87 1.94 3.02
CA GLY A 246 -2.67 2.36 1.88
C GLY A 246 -3.44 1.20 1.30
N VAL A 247 -4.76 1.22 1.43
CA VAL A 247 -5.63 0.15 0.95
C VAL A 247 -6.19 0.52 -0.42
N ASP A 248 -5.88 -0.29 -1.42
CA ASP A 248 -6.42 -0.14 -2.77
C ASP A 248 -7.72 -0.91 -2.91
N VAL A 249 -8.78 -0.23 -3.30
CA VAL A 249 -10.12 -0.80 -3.36
C VAL A 249 -10.76 -0.49 -4.72
N LYS A 250 -11.34 -1.51 -5.35
CA LYS A 250 -12.21 -1.35 -6.52
C LYS A 250 -13.67 -1.26 -6.10
N GLU A 251 -14.38 -0.36 -6.75
CA GLU A 251 -15.83 -0.27 -6.68
C GLU A 251 -16.45 -0.86 -7.95
N VAL A 252 -17.25 -1.90 -7.81
CA VAL A 252 -17.93 -2.57 -8.94
C VAL A 252 -19.35 -2.93 -8.53
N GLY A 253 -20.32 -2.43 -9.28
CA GLY A 253 -21.74 -2.70 -9.01
C GLY A 253 -22.21 -2.23 -7.63
N GLY A 254 -21.59 -1.19 -7.07
CA GLY A 254 -21.90 -0.66 -5.74
C GLY A 254 -21.31 -1.49 -4.59
N ALA A 255 -20.44 -2.46 -4.87
CA ALA A 255 -19.69 -3.23 -3.88
C ALA A 255 -18.20 -2.90 -3.95
N TYR A 256 -17.51 -3.03 -2.82
CA TYR A 256 -16.10 -2.70 -2.64
C TYR A 256 -15.27 -3.96 -2.48
N TYR A 257 -14.14 -4.05 -3.21
CA TYR A 257 -13.23 -5.18 -3.21
C TYR A 257 -11.79 -4.72 -3.04
N VAL A 258 -11.12 -5.24 -2.01
CA VAL A 258 -9.72 -4.91 -1.74
C VAL A 258 -8.81 -5.59 -2.76
N ILE A 259 -7.98 -4.79 -3.41
CA ILE A 259 -7.02 -5.24 -4.43
C ILE A 259 -5.63 -5.42 -3.86
N GLU A 260 -5.22 -4.54 -2.96
CA GLU A 260 -3.90 -4.53 -2.33
C GLU A 260 -3.93 -3.74 -1.02
N VAL A 261 -3.09 -4.14 -0.07
CA VAL A 261 -2.74 -3.36 1.12
C VAL A 261 -1.25 -3.07 1.04
N ASN A 262 -0.91 -1.78 1.07
CA ASN A 262 0.47 -1.30 0.94
C ASN A 262 0.98 -0.85 2.31
N ASP A 263 2.09 -1.43 2.76
CA ASP A 263 2.76 -1.11 4.03
C ASP A 263 3.45 0.25 4.02
N ASN A 264 3.88 0.72 2.87
CA ASN A 264 4.52 2.03 2.68
C ASN A 264 3.75 2.82 1.60
N PRO A 265 2.54 3.32 1.92
CA PRO A 265 1.71 3.99 0.92
C PRO A 265 2.35 5.28 0.43
N THR A 266 2.13 5.61 -0.82
CA THR A 266 2.46 6.94 -1.34
C THR A 266 1.73 7.99 -0.51
N ILE A 267 2.46 9.01 -0.11
CA ILE A 267 1.96 10.25 0.47
C ILE A 267 2.67 11.36 -0.29
N ALA A 268 2.01 11.83 -1.33
CA ALA A 268 2.53 12.84 -2.24
C ALA A 268 1.93 14.20 -1.90
N ALA A 269 2.79 15.22 -1.87
CA ALA A 269 2.35 16.57 -1.58
C ALA A 269 1.47 17.12 -2.71
N GLY A 270 0.26 17.57 -2.36
CA GLY A 270 -0.75 18.06 -3.31
C GLY A 270 -1.64 16.95 -3.90
N GLU A 271 -1.51 15.72 -3.42
CA GLU A 271 -2.32 14.56 -3.82
C GLU A 271 -3.06 14.00 -2.59
N GLU A 272 -2.48 13.04 -1.86
CA GLU A 272 -3.14 12.42 -0.70
C GLU A 272 -3.37 13.39 0.47
N ASP A 273 -2.58 14.43 0.60
CA ASP A 273 -2.71 15.46 1.64
C ASP A 273 -3.70 16.60 1.27
N GLN A 274 -4.20 16.63 0.05
CA GLN A 274 -4.95 17.79 -0.46
C GLN A 274 -6.28 18.02 0.27
N ALA A 275 -7.03 16.95 0.54
CA ALA A 275 -8.33 17.06 1.20
C ALA A 275 -8.23 17.00 2.74
N ASP A 276 -7.21 16.36 3.27
CA ASP A 276 -6.98 16.11 4.68
C ASP A 276 -5.53 16.52 5.07
N PRO A 277 -5.22 17.82 5.15
CA PRO A 277 -3.86 18.34 5.34
C PRO A 277 -3.28 18.05 6.73
N ASP A 278 -4.08 17.59 7.69
CA ASP A 278 -3.65 17.13 9.02
C ASP A 278 -2.92 15.77 9.01
N LEU A 279 -2.85 15.11 7.85
CA LEU A 279 -2.24 13.79 7.68
C LEU A 279 -0.81 13.72 8.26
N TYR A 280 0.04 14.71 7.93
CA TYR A 280 1.43 14.75 8.42
C TYR A 280 1.50 14.88 9.94
N ALA A 281 0.70 15.80 10.50
CA ALA A 281 0.65 16.02 11.95
C ALA A 281 0.20 14.75 12.70
N ARG A 282 -0.79 14.04 12.17
CA ARG A 282 -1.30 12.79 12.78
C ARG A 282 -0.26 11.66 12.75
N ILE A 283 0.48 11.51 11.66
CA ILE A 283 1.56 10.52 11.56
C ILE A 283 2.70 10.88 12.53
N VAL A 284 3.07 12.15 12.62
CA VAL A 284 4.08 12.65 13.57
C VAL A 284 3.64 12.41 15.02
N ALA A 285 2.41 12.73 15.38
CA ALA A 285 1.86 12.49 16.72
C ALA A 285 1.91 11.00 17.09
N TYR A 286 1.52 10.12 16.17
CA TYR A 286 1.63 8.68 16.37
C TYR A 286 3.09 8.25 16.63
N LEU A 287 4.05 8.71 15.83
CA LEU A 287 5.46 8.42 16.00
C LEU A 287 6.00 8.95 17.35
N ALA A 288 5.58 10.14 17.75
CA ALA A 288 5.97 10.75 19.02
C ALA A 288 5.33 10.08 20.25
N GLY A 289 4.34 9.23 20.05
CA GLY A 289 3.65 8.57 21.14
C GLY A 289 2.56 9.38 21.78
N GLU A 290 2.08 10.36 21.07
CA GLU A 290 0.98 11.21 21.50
C GLU A 290 -0.36 10.56 21.15
N ALA A 291 -1.38 10.77 21.97
CA ALA A 291 -2.74 10.37 21.61
C ALA A 291 -3.22 11.18 20.40
N ALA A 292 -3.91 10.56 19.46
CA ALA A 292 -4.49 11.27 18.33
C ALA A 292 -5.36 12.44 18.86
N ALA A 293 -5.02 13.66 18.49
CA ALA A 293 -5.81 14.84 18.82
C ALA A 293 -7.16 14.72 18.09
N GLY A 294 -8.24 14.28 18.78
CA GLY A 294 -9.58 14.31 18.21
C GLY A 294 -10.51 13.13 18.47
N GLY A 295 -10.29 12.32 19.50
CA GLY A 295 -11.34 11.41 19.98
C GLY A 295 -12.29 12.11 20.94
N PRO A 296 -13.63 11.88 20.90
CA PRO A 296 -14.55 12.49 21.88
C PRO A 296 -14.16 12.02 23.28
N THR A 297 -13.89 12.97 24.15
CA THR A 297 -13.69 12.74 25.58
C THR A 297 -14.99 12.15 26.15
N THR A 298 -15.05 10.83 26.32
CA THR A 298 -16.05 10.22 27.18
C THR A 298 -15.67 10.56 28.64
N THR A 299 -16.20 11.65 29.13
CA THR A 299 -16.28 11.90 30.57
C THR A 299 -17.10 10.77 31.22
N ARG A 300 -16.45 10.05 32.14
CA ARG A 300 -17.13 9.18 33.09
C ARG A 300 -17.90 9.99 34.11
#